data_9a6b545ac303916a1aed98295183a835
#
_entry.id   9a6b545ac303916a1aed98295183a835
#
_cell.length_a   1.000
_cell.length_b   1.000
_cell.length_c   1.000
_cell.angle_alpha   90.00
_cell.angle_beta   90.00
_cell.angle_gamma   90.00
#
_symmetry.space_group_name_H-M   'P 1'
#
loop_
_entity.id
_entity.type
_entity.pdbx_description
1 polymer ?
#
loop_
_entity_poly.entity_id
_entity_poly.type
_entity_poly.pdbx_seq_one_letter_code
_entity_poly.pdbx_strand_id
1 'polypeptide(L)'
;MSLGVDKLLKEVEKAVSDSVEEKCQTFLNDFRLEVESSKNEIKDIVKDGPLLVLKGNEKHKVEGLKHKKLETLIKLVDAGQNVLLVGPAGTGKTKSAEQVSEALGLPFGCISVGSQTSKSDLLGYMDANGNYVSTEFRRAYENGGIFCMDEIDAGNSNVLIVLNSALSNGVCSFPDKVVKVHENFRFIGTANTYGNGADRMYVGRNQLDSATLDRFIVLDWYIDESLENAMAKPYKKHKEWLRAVRRLRDEVNQNQVRAVISPRMTMRCLVAYQIGNTVEDVVDMCIMPQIPSDKKDHYRKIVLDGFYGRSETPEIIDPADEDLLRKYHESIGLAF
;
A
#
# COMPACT_ATOMS: atom_id res chain seq x y z
N MET A 1 -24.43 43.20 60.90
CA MET A 1 -24.90 42.94 59.51
C MET A 1 -23.79 42.85 58.45
N SER A 2 -22.57 43.34 58.72
CA SER A 2 -21.48 43.32 57.67
C SER A 2 -20.81 41.93 57.42
N LEU A 3 -20.71 41.11 58.48
CA LEU A 3 -20.04 39.79 58.33
C LEU A 3 -20.76 38.77 57.42
N GLY A 4 -22.07 38.92 57.22
CA GLY A 4 -22.84 38.01 56.35
C GLY A 4 -22.70 38.33 54.86
N VAL A 5 -22.55 39.62 54.54
CA VAL A 5 -22.42 40.09 53.15
C VAL A 5 -21.05 39.74 52.57
N ASP A 6 -19.98 39.89 53.35
CA ASP A 6 -18.62 39.55 52.92
C ASP A 6 -18.45 38.04 52.66
N LYS A 7 -19.16 37.18 53.39
CA LYS A 7 -19.14 35.73 53.16
C LYS A 7 -19.88 35.35 51.89
N LEU A 8 -21.04 35.97 51.65
CA LEU A 8 -21.83 35.78 50.44
C LEU A 8 -21.09 36.27 49.18
N LEU A 9 -20.42 37.43 49.26
CA LEU A 9 -19.57 37.94 48.18
C LEU A 9 -18.46 36.97 47.80
N LYS A 10 -17.74 36.41 48.78
CA LYS A 10 -16.68 35.41 48.52
C LYS A 10 -17.22 34.11 47.94
N GLU A 11 -18.40 33.66 48.35
CA GLU A 11 -19.01 32.45 47.77
C GLU A 11 -19.47 32.69 46.32
N VAL A 12 -20.00 33.88 46.00
CA VAL A 12 -20.36 34.26 44.63
C VAL A 12 -19.14 34.44 43.75
N GLU A 13 -18.08 35.12 44.23
CA GLU A 13 -16.81 35.26 43.50
C GLU A 13 -16.19 33.91 43.18
N LYS A 14 -16.20 32.97 44.13
CA LYS A 14 -15.69 31.60 43.90
C LYS A 14 -16.53 30.84 42.88
N ALA A 15 -17.86 30.87 42.97
CA ALA A 15 -18.76 30.20 42.03
C ALA A 15 -18.62 30.75 40.60
N VAL A 16 -18.45 32.06 40.46
CA VAL A 16 -18.20 32.69 39.14
C VAL A 16 -16.84 32.30 38.60
N SER A 17 -15.80 32.28 39.45
CA SER A 17 -14.44 31.85 39.04
C SER A 17 -14.44 30.39 38.58
N ASP A 18 -15.04 29.48 39.34
CA ASP A 18 -15.13 28.05 39.02
C ASP A 18 -15.89 27.82 37.69
N SER A 19 -17.02 28.57 37.50
CA SER A 19 -17.83 28.48 36.26
C SER A 19 -17.11 29.04 35.04
N VAL A 20 -16.30 30.10 35.20
CA VAL A 20 -15.47 30.66 34.11
C VAL A 20 -14.33 29.70 33.76
N GLU A 21 -13.70 29.10 34.76
CA GLU A 21 -12.61 28.16 34.57
C GLU A 21 -13.07 26.88 33.84
N GLU A 22 -14.23 26.33 34.18
CA GLU A 22 -14.88 25.20 33.51
C GLU A 22 -15.21 25.51 32.05
N LYS A 23 -15.81 26.67 31.78
CA LYS A 23 -16.11 27.11 30.41
C LYS A 23 -14.86 27.35 29.59
N CYS A 24 -13.80 27.93 30.16
CA CYS A 24 -12.51 28.10 29.49
C CYS A 24 -11.85 26.76 29.15
N GLN A 25 -11.89 25.79 30.07
CA GLN A 25 -11.35 24.44 29.83
C GLN A 25 -12.11 23.72 28.71
N THR A 26 -13.44 23.79 28.72
CA THR A 26 -14.28 23.23 27.66
C THR A 26 -13.95 23.84 26.30
N PHE A 27 -13.89 25.18 26.22
CA PHE A 27 -13.53 25.89 25.00
C PHE A 27 -12.14 25.54 24.50
N LEU A 28 -11.14 25.41 25.39
CA LEU A 28 -9.78 25.02 25.03
C LEU A 28 -9.71 23.59 24.50
N ASN A 29 -10.51 22.67 25.04
CA ASN A 29 -10.57 21.30 24.57
C ASN A 29 -11.24 21.22 23.19
N ASP A 30 -12.35 21.91 22.98
CA ASP A 30 -13.02 21.98 21.69
C ASP A 30 -12.11 22.59 20.61
N PHE A 31 -11.43 23.69 20.95
CA PHE A 31 -10.46 24.33 20.05
C PHE A 31 -9.27 23.42 19.71
N ARG A 32 -8.77 22.64 20.68
CA ARG A 32 -7.70 21.64 20.40
C ARG A 32 -8.18 20.56 19.44
N LEU A 33 -9.39 20.05 19.60
CA LEU A 33 -9.98 19.06 18.71
C LEU A 33 -10.18 19.61 17.29
N GLU A 34 -10.61 20.86 17.17
CA GLU A 34 -10.79 21.54 15.88
C GLU A 34 -9.45 21.80 15.18
N VAL A 35 -8.42 22.22 15.90
CA VAL A 35 -7.05 22.38 15.38
C VAL A 35 -6.44 21.04 14.97
N GLU A 36 -6.70 19.97 15.71
CA GLU A 36 -6.19 18.65 15.38
C GLU A 36 -6.89 18.05 14.15
N SER A 37 -8.22 18.27 14.03
CA SER A 37 -9.00 17.94 12.84
C SER A 37 -8.49 18.69 11.61
N SER A 38 -8.32 20.01 11.73
CA SER A 38 -7.80 20.86 10.65
C SER A 38 -6.36 20.49 10.24
N LYS A 39 -5.49 20.14 11.20
CA LYS A 39 -4.16 19.61 10.91
C LYS A 39 -4.19 18.30 10.14
N ASN A 40 -5.14 17.42 10.44
CA ASN A 40 -5.29 16.16 9.74
C ASN A 40 -5.86 16.38 8.33
N GLU A 41 -6.82 17.27 8.16
CA GLU A 41 -7.32 17.67 6.84
C GLU A 41 -6.22 18.31 5.98
N ILE A 42 -5.40 19.20 6.54
CA ILE A 42 -4.27 19.82 5.84
C ILE A 42 -3.22 18.75 5.48
N LYS A 43 -2.92 17.80 6.38
CA LYS A 43 -2.02 16.67 6.07
C LYS A 43 -2.53 15.81 4.93
N ASP A 44 -3.83 15.56 4.87
CA ASP A 44 -4.45 14.77 3.80
C ASP A 44 -4.44 15.55 2.47
N ILE A 45 -4.73 16.85 2.49
CA ILE A 45 -4.63 17.72 1.31
C ILE A 45 -3.18 17.81 0.79
N VAL A 46 -2.20 17.90 1.68
CA VAL A 46 -0.77 17.93 1.29
C VAL A 46 -0.29 16.58 0.75
N LYS A 47 -0.85 15.46 1.25
CA LYS A 47 -0.53 14.12 0.73
C LYS A 47 -1.12 13.86 -0.66
N ASP A 48 -2.31 14.41 -0.95
CA ASP A 48 -3.00 14.24 -2.23
C ASP A 48 -2.57 15.29 -3.29
N GLY A 49 -1.85 16.33 -2.88
CA GLY A 49 -1.30 17.34 -3.77
C GLY A 49 -0.21 16.81 -4.72
N PRO A 50 0.05 17.46 -5.86
CA PRO A 50 1.13 17.07 -6.75
C PRO A 50 2.48 17.18 -6.03
N LEU A 51 3.27 16.11 -6.06
CA LEU A 51 4.66 16.17 -5.61
C LEU A 51 5.46 16.92 -6.69
N LEU A 52 6.02 18.06 -6.30
CA LEU A 52 6.92 18.81 -7.15
C LEU A 52 8.36 18.44 -6.82
N VAL A 53 9.07 17.89 -7.78
CA VAL A 53 10.49 17.58 -7.67
C VAL A 53 11.28 18.61 -8.47
N LEU A 54 12.24 19.25 -7.81
CA LEU A 54 13.17 20.19 -8.45
C LEU A 54 14.43 19.42 -8.83
N LYS A 55 14.72 19.35 -10.13
CA LYS A 55 15.98 18.81 -10.65
C LYS A 55 16.68 19.93 -11.43
N GLY A 56 17.69 20.54 -10.82
CA GLY A 56 18.28 21.76 -11.36
C GLY A 56 17.25 22.90 -11.41
N ASN A 57 17.01 23.44 -12.59
CA ASN A 57 16.00 24.51 -12.83
C ASN A 57 14.65 23.96 -13.31
N GLU A 58 14.52 22.66 -13.50
CA GLU A 58 13.30 22.03 -14.00
C GLU A 58 12.42 21.56 -12.84
N LYS A 59 11.10 21.75 -13.02
CA LYS A 59 10.08 21.30 -12.07
C LYS A 59 9.35 20.12 -12.69
N HIS A 60 9.50 18.96 -12.09
CA HIS A 60 8.75 17.78 -12.48
C HIS A 60 7.58 17.56 -11.51
N LYS A 61 6.41 17.30 -12.06
CA LYS A 61 5.18 17.05 -11.32
C LYS A 61 4.86 15.56 -11.35
N VAL A 62 4.77 14.95 -10.19
CA VAL A 62 4.27 13.57 -10.05
C VAL A 62 2.77 13.64 -9.83
N GLU A 63 2.01 13.05 -10.73
CA GLU A 63 0.56 13.02 -10.66
C GLU A 63 0.02 11.79 -9.92
N GLY A 64 -1.25 11.90 -9.49
CA GLY A 64 -1.96 10.80 -8.84
C GLY A 64 -1.59 10.56 -7.39
N LEU A 65 -2.16 9.51 -6.83
CA LEU A 65 -1.95 9.09 -5.45
C LEU A 65 -0.57 8.46 -5.26
N LYS A 66 0.05 8.74 -4.13
CA LYS A 66 1.44 8.41 -3.85
C LYS A 66 1.57 7.57 -2.58
N HIS A 67 2.45 6.59 -2.64
CA HIS A 67 2.85 5.83 -1.46
C HIS A 67 3.71 6.70 -0.53
N LYS A 68 3.52 6.58 0.79
CA LYS A 68 4.24 7.38 1.80
C LYS A 68 5.77 7.34 1.70
N LYS A 69 6.34 6.28 1.12
CA LYS A 69 7.79 6.13 0.90
C LYS A 69 8.27 6.59 -0.49
N LEU A 70 7.38 7.14 -1.34
CA LEU A 70 7.76 7.53 -2.70
C LEU A 70 8.87 8.59 -2.72
N GLU A 71 8.82 9.58 -1.83
CA GLU A 71 9.85 10.61 -1.74
C GLU A 71 11.23 10.03 -1.40
N THR A 72 11.27 9.06 -0.48
CA THR A 72 12.52 8.35 -0.14
C THR A 72 13.05 7.57 -1.34
N LEU A 73 12.16 6.89 -2.07
CA LEU A 73 12.52 6.16 -3.29
C LEU A 73 13.13 7.09 -4.35
N ILE A 74 12.49 8.25 -4.60
CA ILE A 74 12.99 9.25 -5.55
C ILE A 74 14.40 9.69 -5.17
N LYS A 75 14.63 10.05 -3.90
CA LYS A 75 15.94 10.51 -3.40
C LYS A 75 17.04 9.46 -3.59
N LEU A 76 16.74 8.19 -3.30
CA LEU A 76 17.70 7.09 -3.47
C LEU A 76 18.04 6.87 -4.94
N VAL A 77 17.04 6.85 -5.81
CA VAL A 77 17.23 6.61 -7.25
C VAL A 77 17.93 7.81 -7.91
N ASP A 78 17.60 9.04 -7.53
CA ASP A 78 18.29 10.24 -8.02
C ASP A 78 19.78 10.24 -7.61
N ALA A 79 20.08 9.78 -6.41
CA ALA A 79 21.46 9.59 -5.94
C ALA A 79 22.21 8.43 -6.64
N GLY A 80 21.61 7.80 -7.68
CA GLY A 80 22.24 6.74 -8.46
C GLY A 80 22.25 5.36 -7.78
N GLN A 81 21.45 5.17 -6.72
CA GLN A 81 21.37 3.89 -6.03
C GLN A 81 20.45 2.91 -6.76
N ASN A 82 20.84 1.65 -6.83
CA ASN A 82 19.94 0.58 -7.23
C ASN A 82 19.03 0.25 -6.04
N VAL A 83 17.71 0.24 -6.24
CA VAL A 83 16.75 0.02 -5.16
C VAL A 83 15.93 -1.23 -5.43
N LEU A 84 15.74 -2.05 -4.39
CA LEU A 84 14.84 -3.20 -4.40
C LEU A 84 13.64 -2.91 -3.50
N LEU A 85 12.45 -2.79 -4.09
CA LEU A 85 11.19 -2.64 -3.37
C LEU A 85 10.67 -4.01 -2.95
N VAL A 86 10.62 -4.28 -1.65
CA VAL A 86 10.14 -5.56 -1.10
C VAL A 86 8.84 -5.37 -0.35
N GLY A 87 7.82 -6.16 -0.68
CA GLY A 87 6.54 -6.10 0.02
C GLY A 87 5.43 -6.87 -0.68
N PRO A 88 4.25 -6.97 -0.05
CA PRO A 88 3.14 -7.77 -0.56
C PRO A 88 2.71 -7.38 -1.98
N ALA A 89 2.11 -8.33 -2.70
CA ALA A 89 1.54 -8.05 -4.01
C ALA A 89 0.42 -7.00 -3.91
N GLY A 90 0.29 -6.14 -4.93
CA GLY A 90 -0.78 -5.13 -5.01
C GLY A 90 -0.57 -3.88 -4.16
N THR A 91 0.64 -3.61 -3.67
CA THR A 91 1.00 -2.39 -2.91
C THR A 91 1.49 -1.23 -3.79
N GLY A 92 1.49 -1.39 -5.13
CA GLY A 92 1.85 -0.31 -6.06
C GLY A 92 3.34 -0.16 -6.32
N LYS A 93 4.19 -1.18 -6.09
CA LYS A 93 5.64 -1.13 -6.32
C LYS A 93 6.00 -0.66 -7.73
N THR A 94 5.46 -1.32 -8.75
CA THR A 94 5.72 -1.01 -10.17
C THR A 94 5.19 0.38 -10.55
N LYS A 95 4.00 0.78 -10.04
CA LYS A 95 3.47 2.13 -10.25
C LYS A 95 4.36 3.19 -9.62
N SER A 96 4.93 2.91 -8.45
CA SER A 96 5.86 3.84 -7.82
C SER A 96 7.18 3.97 -8.56
N ALA A 97 7.65 2.89 -9.21
CA ALA A 97 8.82 2.98 -10.11
C ALA A 97 8.53 3.88 -11.34
N GLU A 98 7.32 3.81 -11.90
CA GLU A 98 6.87 4.71 -12.95
C GLU A 98 6.79 6.17 -12.45
N GLN A 99 6.25 6.40 -11.24
CA GLN A 99 6.22 7.74 -10.64
C GLN A 99 7.61 8.33 -10.38
N VAL A 100 8.62 7.50 -10.13
CA VAL A 100 10.03 7.95 -10.07
C VAL A 100 10.49 8.49 -11.43
N SER A 101 10.11 7.85 -12.54
CA SER A 101 10.46 8.34 -13.88
C SER A 101 9.84 9.71 -14.19
N GLU A 102 8.55 9.89 -13.80
CA GLU A 102 7.87 11.19 -13.88
C GLU A 102 8.62 12.25 -13.06
N ALA A 103 9.01 11.91 -11.83
CA ALA A 103 9.70 12.80 -10.90
C ALA A 103 11.07 13.24 -11.39
N LEU A 104 11.81 12.35 -12.05
CA LEU A 104 13.17 12.63 -12.51
C LEU A 104 13.23 13.07 -13.99
N GLY A 105 12.08 13.08 -14.68
CA GLY A 105 12.02 13.43 -16.11
C GLY A 105 12.78 12.45 -16.98
N LEU A 106 12.83 11.18 -16.61
CA LEU A 106 13.57 10.13 -17.31
C LEU A 106 12.61 9.16 -18.01
N PRO A 107 12.98 8.59 -19.17
CA PRO A 107 12.19 7.53 -19.79
C PRO A 107 12.00 6.33 -18.84
N PHE A 108 10.87 5.63 -18.95
CA PHE A 108 10.53 4.44 -18.17
C PHE A 108 10.48 3.19 -19.06
N GLY A 109 11.16 2.14 -18.62
CA GLY A 109 11.05 0.80 -19.20
C GLY A 109 10.83 -0.23 -18.10
N CYS A 110 10.02 -1.24 -18.34
CA CYS A 110 9.72 -2.29 -17.36
C CYS A 110 9.66 -3.66 -18.02
N ILE A 111 10.13 -4.67 -17.29
CA ILE A 111 9.92 -6.08 -17.59
C ILE A 111 9.47 -6.81 -16.33
N SER A 112 8.43 -7.63 -16.44
CA SER A 112 8.09 -8.58 -15.38
C SER A 112 8.80 -9.90 -15.65
N VAL A 113 9.57 -10.38 -14.67
CA VAL A 113 10.36 -11.61 -14.85
C VAL A 113 9.69 -12.79 -14.14
N GLY A 114 9.94 -13.97 -14.68
CA GLY A 114 9.44 -15.23 -14.16
C GLY A 114 10.39 -16.38 -14.49
N SER A 115 10.00 -17.61 -14.19
CA SER A 115 10.81 -18.81 -14.41
C SER A 115 11.17 -19.05 -15.88
N GLN A 116 10.35 -18.56 -16.81
CA GLN A 116 10.55 -18.71 -18.26
C GLN A 116 11.34 -17.54 -18.89
N THR A 117 11.59 -16.47 -18.14
CA THR A 117 12.33 -15.32 -18.65
C THR A 117 13.76 -15.74 -19.00
N SER A 118 14.16 -15.45 -20.22
CA SER A 118 15.46 -15.81 -20.79
C SER A 118 16.42 -14.61 -20.79
N LYS A 119 17.69 -14.88 -21.08
CA LYS A 119 18.67 -13.79 -21.31
C LYS A 119 18.29 -12.91 -22.51
N SER A 120 17.66 -13.49 -23.54
CA SER A 120 17.25 -12.76 -24.73
C SER A 120 16.11 -11.76 -24.43
N ASP A 121 15.26 -12.05 -23.46
CA ASP A 121 14.21 -11.11 -23.03
C ASP A 121 14.81 -9.87 -22.33
N LEU A 122 15.98 -10.02 -21.71
CA LEU A 122 16.72 -8.91 -21.11
C LEU A 122 17.67 -8.23 -22.10
N LEU A 123 18.49 -9.02 -22.80
CA LEU A 123 19.56 -8.49 -23.65
C LEU A 123 19.16 -8.24 -25.12
N GLY A 124 18.01 -8.73 -25.54
CA GLY A 124 17.66 -8.77 -26.97
C GLY A 124 18.34 -9.91 -27.71
N TYR A 125 18.16 -9.95 -29.01
CA TYR A 125 18.69 -10.98 -29.89
C TYR A 125 18.91 -10.45 -31.31
N MET A 126 19.69 -11.21 -32.14
CA MET A 126 19.79 -10.96 -33.57
C MET A 126 18.70 -11.73 -34.29
N ASP A 127 17.94 -11.06 -35.17
CA ASP A 127 16.95 -11.72 -36.01
C ASP A 127 17.61 -12.53 -37.16
N ALA A 128 16.79 -13.24 -37.94
CA ALA A 128 17.29 -14.04 -39.07
C ALA A 128 17.95 -13.21 -40.18
N ASN A 129 17.73 -11.91 -40.20
CA ASN A 129 18.35 -10.98 -41.17
C ASN A 129 19.60 -10.29 -40.63
N GLY A 130 19.99 -10.63 -39.41
CA GLY A 130 21.15 -10.01 -38.76
C GLY A 130 20.85 -8.65 -38.12
N ASN A 131 19.59 -8.27 -37.92
CA ASN A 131 19.24 -7.06 -37.23
C ASN A 131 19.07 -7.31 -35.72
N TYR A 132 19.56 -6.37 -34.93
CA TYR A 132 19.41 -6.45 -33.48
C TYR A 132 18.00 -6.02 -33.02
N VAL A 133 17.30 -6.91 -32.31
CA VAL A 133 16.01 -6.63 -31.68
C VAL A 133 16.27 -6.14 -30.25
N SER A 134 16.05 -4.84 -30.03
CA SER A 134 16.34 -4.16 -28.76
C SER A 134 15.25 -4.39 -27.70
N THR A 135 15.66 -4.33 -26.43
CA THR A 135 14.81 -4.46 -25.24
C THR A 135 14.71 -3.14 -24.47
N GLU A 136 13.77 -3.05 -23.51
CA GLU A 136 13.66 -1.90 -22.61
C GLU A 136 14.91 -1.74 -21.75
N PHE A 137 15.52 -2.86 -21.30
CA PHE A 137 16.78 -2.83 -20.56
C PHE A 137 17.88 -2.19 -21.39
N ARG A 138 18.05 -2.64 -22.65
CA ARG A 138 19.06 -2.08 -23.55
C ARG A 138 18.87 -0.59 -23.77
N ARG A 139 17.62 -0.16 -24.03
CA ARG A 139 17.31 1.25 -24.26
C ARG A 139 17.66 2.13 -23.08
N ALA A 140 17.23 1.71 -21.87
CA ALA A 140 17.55 2.45 -20.65
C ALA A 140 19.05 2.46 -20.35
N TYR A 141 19.72 1.32 -20.53
CA TYR A 141 21.14 1.16 -20.23
C TYR A 141 22.04 2.02 -21.12
N GLU A 142 21.73 2.08 -22.42
CA GLU A 142 22.52 2.81 -23.41
C GLU A 142 22.17 4.30 -23.49
N ASN A 143 20.88 4.68 -23.32
CA ASN A 143 20.41 6.05 -23.58
C ASN A 143 19.99 6.78 -22.28
N GLY A 144 20.05 6.11 -21.14
CA GLY A 144 19.52 6.61 -19.87
C GLY A 144 18.03 6.36 -19.72
N GLY A 145 17.59 6.31 -18.47
CA GLY A 145 16.20 6.04 -18.10
C GLY A 145 16.07 5.20 -16.85
N ILE A 146 14.85 5.07 -16.37
CA ILE A 146 14.50 4.15 -15.29
C ILE A 146 14.17 2.79 -15.88
N PHE A 147 14.92 1.77 -15.52
CA PHE A 147 14.58 0.39 -15.83
C PHE A 147 14.06 -0.32 -14.59
N CYS A 148 12.80 -0.76 -14.66
CA CYS A 148 12.14 -1.52 -13.60
C CYS A 148 12.14 -3.01 -13.95
N MET A 149 12.72 -3.86 -13.09
CA MET A 149 12.59 -5.30 -13.17
C MET A 149 11.59 -5.77 -12.12
N ASP A 150 10.37 -6.07 -12.57
CA ASP A 150 9.27 -6.47 -11.69
C ASP A 150 9.35 -7.98 -11.39
N GLU A 151 9.02 -8.34 -10.13
CA GLU A 151 9.04 -9.73 -9.63
C GLU A 151 10.41 -10.42 -9.73
N ILE A 152 11.51 -9.70 -9.42
CA ILE A 152 12.88 -10.20 -9.54
C ILE A 152 13.10 -11.53 -8.79
N ASP A 153 12.39 -11.75 -7.71
CA ASP A 153 12.40 -12.99 -6.90
C ASP A 153 11.71 -14.19 -7.58
N ALA A 154 10.99 -13.98 -8.70
CA ALA A 154 10.48 -15.05 -9.56
C ALA A 154 11.41 -15.36 -10.73
N GLY A 155 12.41 -14.52 -10.95
CA GLY A 155 13.33 -14.59 -12.09
C GLY A 155 14.28 -15.79 -12.06
N ASN A 156 14.75 -16.19 -13.24
CA ASN A 156 15.76 -17.21 -13.39
C ASN A 156 17.14 -16.66 -12.97
N SER A 157 17.91 -17.43 -12.22
CA SER A 157 19.28 -17.06 -11.78
C SER A 157 20.20 -16.67 -12.93
N ASN A 158 20.06 -17.30 -14.10
CA ASN A 158 20.86 -16.97 -15.30
C ASN A 158 20.63 -15.54 -15.82
N VAL A 159 19.42 -14.99 -15.64
CA VAL A 159 19.09 -13.60 -16.01
C VAL A 159 19.68 -12.66 -14.97
N LEU A 160 19.60 -13.02 -13.69
CA LEU A 160 20.14 -12.22 -12.58
C LEU A 160 21.67 -12.10 -12.63
N ILE A 161 22.39 -13.15 -13.06
CA ILE A 161 23.86 -13.09 -13.24
C ILE A 161 24.22 -12.03 -14.27
N VAL A 162 23.50 -11.96 -15.39
CA VAL A 162 23.74 -10.94 -16.42
C VAL A 162 23.50 -9.53 -15.88
N LEU A 163 22.39 -9.35 -15.17
CA LEU A 163 22.04 -8.09 -14.50
C LEU A 163 23.14 -7.68 -13.51
N ASN A 164 23.58 -8.60 -12.66
CA ASN A 164 24.63 -8.37 -11.67
C ASN A 164 25.91 -7.87 -12.31
N SER A 165 26.32 -8.48 -13.43
CA SER A 165 27.49 -8.06 -14.19
C SER A 165 27.32 -6.64 -14.76
N ALA A 166 26.17 -6.35 -15.35
CA ALA A 166 25.88 -5.04 -15.94
C ALA A 166 25.86 -3.91 -14.87
N LEU A 167 25.26 -4.17 -13.70
CA LEU A 167 25.18 -3.19 -12.61
C LEU A 167 26.53 -2.94 -11.93
N SER A 168 27.39 -3.96 -11.81
CA SER A 168 28.68 -3.84 -11.11
C SER A 168 29.77 -3.22 -11.97
N ASN A 169 29.83 -3.59 -13.26
CA ASN A 169 30.96 -3.25 -14.11
C ASN A 169 30.72 -1.97 -14.93
N GLY A 170 29.50 -1.47 -14.95
CA GLY A 170 29.13 -0.33 -15.79
C GLY A 170 29.26 -0.59 -17.31
N VAL A 171 29.39 -1.88 -17.68
CA VAL A 171 29.50 -2.33 -19.07
C VAL A 171 28.70 -3.60 -19.23
N CYS A 172 27.96 -3.73 -20.33
CA CYS A 172 27.16 -4.89 -20.65
C CYS A 172 27.40 -5.34 -22.11
N SER A 173 27.61 -6.64 -22.31
CA SER A 173 27.74 -7.23 -23.64
C SER A 173 26.37 -7.61 -24.17
N PHE A 174 25.91 -6.92 -25.19
CA PHE A 174 24.68 -7.23 -25.92
C PHE A 174 25.03 -8.04 -27.20
N PRO A 175 24.07 -8.70 -27.85
CA PRO A 175 24.31 -9.51 -29.02
C PRO A 175 25.00 -8.77 -30.20
N ASP A 176 24.77 -7.45 -30.30
CA ASP A 176 25.33 -6.62 -31.38
C ASP A 176 26.66 -5.93 -30.99
N LYS A 177 26.81 -5.52 -29.75
CA LYS A 177 27.98 -4.76 -29.25
C LYS A 177 28.08 -4.72 -27.74
N VAL A 178 29.24 -4.34 -27.24
CA VAL A 178 29.47 -3.98 -25.86
C VAL A 178 29.03 -2.53 -25.62
N VAL A 179 28.27 -2.28 -24.56
CA VAL A 179 27.71 -0.97 -24.22
C VAL A 179 28.13 -0.55 -22.83
N LYS A 180 28.60 0.68 -22.72
CA LYS A 180 28.83 1.34 -21.44
C LYS A 180 27.52 1.91 -20.91
N VAL A 181 27.32 1.79 -19.59
CA VAL A 181 26.14 2.34 -18.93
C VAL A 181 26.07 3.86 -19.10
N HIS A 182 24.88 4.35 -19.39
CA HIS A 182 24.61 5.79 -19.45
C HIS A 182 24.57 6.39 -18.04
N GLU A 183 25.06 7.60 -17.85
CA GLU A 183 25.11 8.28 -16.55
C GLU A 183 23.73 8.45 -15.89
N ASN A 184 22.67 8.62 -16.69
CA ASN A 184 21.29 8.70 -16.25
C ASN A 184 20.55 7.36 -16.23
N PHE A 185 21.24 6.23 -16.35
CA PHE A 185 20.63 4.93 -16.13
C PHE A 185 20.31 4.75 -14.65
N ARG A 186 19.10 4.28 -14.34
CA ARG A 186 18.64 3.98 -12.98
C ARG A 186 17.94 2.64 -12.96
N PHE A 187 18.16 1.88 -11.89
CA PHE A 187 17.58 0.55 -11.73
C PHE A 187 16.67 0.48 -10.51
N ILE A 188 15.48 -0.08 -10.70
CA ILE A 188 14.54 -0.40 -9.62
C ILE A 188 14.11 -1.86 -9.79
N GLY A 189 14.37 -2.69 -8.78
CA GLY A 189 13.81 -4.03 -8.68
C GLY A 189 12.56 -4.05 -7.82
N THR A 190 11.63 -4.97 -8.10
CA THR A 190 10.53 -5.25 -7.17
C THR A 190 10.51 -6.73 -6.81
N ALA A 191 10.14 -7.04 -5.59
CA ALA A 191 10.02 -8.40 -5.09
C ALA A 191 8.86 -8.54 -4.11
N ASN A 192 8.34 -9.74 -3.97
CA ASN A 192 7.34 -10.05 -2.94
C ASN A 192 7.98 -10.69 -1.70
N THR A 193 9.22 -11.17 -1.83
CA THR A 193 10.02 -11.76 -0.74
C THR A 193 11.39 -11.07 -0.65
N TYR A 194 12.08 -11.26 0.47
CA TYR A 194 13.45 -10.76 0.66
C TYR A 194 14.53 -11.59 -0.06
N GLY A 195 14.14 -12.45 -1.00
CA GLY A 195 15.07 -13.31 -1.71
C GLY A 195 15.48 -14.58 -0.94
N ASN A 196 14.78 -14.92 0.13
CA ASN A 196 15.03 -16.15 0.90
C ASN A 196 14.46 -17.42 0.23
N GLY A 197 13.89 -17.28 -0.97
CA GLY A 197 13.21 -18.35 -1.70
C GLY A 197 11.71 -18.37 -1.45
N ALA A 198 11.08 -19.49 -1.81
CA ALA A 198 9.66 -19.69 -1.62
C ALA A 198 9.26 -19.61 -0.15
N ASP A 199 8.18 -18.89 0.12
CA ASP A 199 7.55 -18.88 1.41
C ASP A 199 6.11 -19.43 1.33
N ARG A 200 5.40 -19.42 2.46
CA ARG A 200 4.04 -19.95 2.55
C ARG A 200 3.05 -19.24 1.62
N MET A 201 3.25 -17.93 1.38
CA MET A 201 2.37 -17.10 0.56
C MET A 201 2.80 -17.10 -0.91
N TYR A 202 4.09 -17.16 -1.16
CA TYR A 202 4.72 -17.01 -2.46
C TYR A 202 5.59 -18.22 -2.81
N VAL A 203 4.94 -19.33 -3.18
CA VAL A 203 5.62 -20.64 -3.45
C VAL A 203 6.44 -20.65 -4.74
N GLY A 204 6.18 -19.75 -5.68
CA GLY A 204 6.90 -19.65 -6.96
C GLY A 204 8.09 -18.69 -6.92
N ARG A 205 8.71 -18.47 -5.75
CA ARG A 205 9.84 -17.55 -5.61
C ARG A 205 11.15 -18.31 -5.46
N ASN A 206 12.18 -17.79 -6.13
CA ASN A 206 13.53 -18.33 -6.09
C ASN A 206 14.35 -17.63 -5.01
N GLN A 207 15.35 -18.34 -4.50
CA GLN A 207 16.35 -17.74 -3.62
C GLN A 207 17.26 -16.81 -4.45
N LEU A 208 17.44 -15.58 -3.98
CA LEU A 208 18.40 -14.65 -4.55
C LEU A 208 19.76 -14.84 -3.89
N ASP A 209 20.81 -14.81 -4.70
CA ASP A 209 22.19 -14.86 -4.19
C ASP A 209 22.50 -13.60 -3.36
N SER A 210 23.24 -13.78 -2.27
CA SER A 210 23.67 -12.68 -1.39
C SER A 210 24.43 -11.59 -2.14
N ALA A 211 25.24 -11.98 -3.14
CA ALA A 211 25.94 -11.03 -4.00
C ALA A 211 24.98 -10.19 -4.86
N THR A 212 23.82 -10.73 -5.22
CA THR A 212 22.75 -9.98 -5.89
C THR A 212 22.12 -8.98 -4.95
N LEU A 213 21.79 -9.41 -3.73
CA LEU A 213 21.13 -8.56 -2.73
C LEU A 213 22.02 -7.39 -2.27
N ASP A 214 23.34 -7.62 -2.14
CA ASP A 214 24.33 -6.60 -1.75
C ASP A 214 24.41 -5.40 -2.73
N ARG A 215 23.89 -5.55 -3.94
CA ARG A 215 23.85 -4.49 -4.96
C ARG A 215 22.69 -3.53 -4.82
N PHE A 216 21.76 -3.79 -3.88
CA PHE A 216 20.54 -3.03 -3.75
C PHE A 216 20.41 -2.42 -2.36
N ILE A 217 19.90 -1.20 -2.34
CA ILE A 217 19.26 -0.69 -1.14
C ILE A 217 17.85 -1.27 -1.08
N VAL A 218 17.59 -2.11 -0.07
CA VAL A 218 16.27 -2.71 0.13
C VAL A 218 15.35 -1.71 0.82
N LEU A 219 14.22 -1.43 0.20
CA LEU A 219 13.19 -0.56 0.72
C LEU A 219 11.89 -1.34 0.91
N ASP A 220 11.52 -1.55 2.17
CA ASP A 220 10.24 -2.19 2.52
C ASP A 220 9.06 -1.41 1.97
N TRP A 221 8.21 -2.08 1.20
CA TRP A 221 7.06 -1.51 0.52
C TRP A 221 5.76 -2.16 1.01
N TYR A 222 5.41 -1.86 2.26
CA TYR A 222 4.20 -2.39 2.88
C TYR A 222 2.94 -1.64 2.42
N ILE A 223 1.78 -2.18 2.79
CA ILE A 223 0.49 -1.54 2.55
C ILE A 223 0.48 -0.16 3.21
N ASP A 224 0.17 0.87 2.42
CA ASP A 224 -0.08 2.22 2.91
C ASP A 224 -1.59 2.41 3.04
N GLU A 225 -2.07 2.39 4.28
CA GLU A 225 -3.50 2.54 4.56
C GLU A 225 -4.04 3.91 4.19
N SER A 226 -3.22 4.97 4.25
CA SER A 226 -3.62 6.31 3.83
C SER A 226 -3.84 6.34 2.31
N LEU A 227 -2.95 5.69 1.55
CA LEU A 227 -3.10 5.53 0.11
C LEU A 227 -4.34 4.68 -0.22
N GLU A 228 -4.55 3.57 0.51
CA GLU A 228 -5.73 2.71 0.33
C GLU A 228 -7.04 3.48 0.62
N ASN A 229 -7.06 4.33 1.66
CA ASN A 229 -8.19 5.22 1.95
C ASN A 229 -8.45 6.21 0.81
N ALA A 230 -7.41 6.86 0.31
CA ALA A 230 -7.51 7.84 -0.78
C ALA A 230 -8.04 7.18 -2.08
N MET A 231 -7.54 5.99 -2.41
CA MET A 231 -8.01 5.19 -3.55
C MET A 231 -9.49 4.79 -3.41
N ALA A 232 -9.93 4.45 -2.20
CA ALA A 232 -11.28 3.98 -1.92
C ALA A 232 -12.32 5.11 -1.87
N LYS A 233 -11.92 6.32 -1.49
CA LYS A 233 -12.79 7.49 -1.21
C LYS A 233 -13.86 7.78 -2.31
N PRO A 234 -13.58 7.65 -3.61
CA PRO A 234 -14.58 7.91 -4.65
C PRO A 234 -15.74 6.91 -4.70
N TYR A 235 -15.63 5.76 -4.02
CA TYR A 235 -16.59 4.66 -4.13
C TYR A 235 -17.64 4.68 -3.03
N LYS A 236 -18.86 4.19 -3.36
CA LYS A 236 -19.94 4.01 -2.38
C LYS A 236 -19.53 2.99 -1.32
N LYS A 237 -19.92 3.23 -0.08
CA LYS A 237 -19.64 2.32 1.05
C LYS A 237 -18.15 2.03 1.24
N HIS A 238 -17.26 2.96 0.85
CA HIS A 238 -15.80 2.76 0.94
C HIS A 238 -15.34 2.51 2.37
N LYS A 239 -15.92 3.17 3.37
CA LYS A 239 -15.54 2.99 4.78
C LYS A 239 -15.88 1.59 5.28
N GLU A 240 -17.06 1.08 4.91
CA GLU A 240 -17.53 -0.25 5.25
C GLU A 240 -16.64 -1.33 4.60
N TRP A 241 -16.32 -1.19 3.31
CA TRP A 241 -15.42 -2.11 2.61
C TRP A 241 -13.99 -2.07 3.15
N LEU A 242 -13.46 -0.88 3.43
CA LEU A 242 -12.13 -0.74 4.05
C LEU A 242 -12.07 -1.45 5.41
N ARG A 243 -13.08 -1.25 6.26
CA ARG A 243 -13.18 -1.93 7.56
C ARG A 243 -13.25 -3.45 7.39
N ALA A 244 -14.11 -3.95 6.50
CA ALA A 244 -14.27 -5.38 6.25
C ALA A 244 -12.98 -6.03 5.75
N VAL A 245 -12.34 -5.45 4.75
CA VAL A 245 -11.11 -6.02 4.15
C VAL A 245 -9.92 -5.92 5.11
N ARG A 246 -9.80 -4.85 5.89
CA ARG A 246 -8.73 -4.73 6.90
C ARG A 246 -8.89 -5.74 8.02
N ARG A 247 -10.11 -5.89 8.57
CA ARG A 247 -10.41 -6.93 9.56
C ARG A 247 -10.06 -8.31 9.03
N LEU A 248 -10.45 -8.63 7.79
CA LEU A 248 -10.07 -9.87 7.13
C LEU A 248 -8.55 -10.03 7.01
N ARG A 249 -7.85 -8.96 6.63
CA ARG A 249 -6.38 -8.94 6.51
C ARG A 249 -5.70 -9.27 7.83
N ASP A 250 -6.16 -8.66 8.91
CA ASP A 250 -5.62 -8.87 10.26
C ASP A 250 -5.84 -10.32 10.71
N GLU A 251 -7.04 -10.85 10.53
CA GLU A 251 -7.38 -12.23 10.86
C GLU A 251 -6.58 -13.26 10.03
N VAL A 252 -6.44 -13.02 8.74
CA VAL A 252 -5.62 -13.87 7.85
C VAL A 252 -4.15 -13.87 8.28
N ASN A 253 -3.62 -12.72 8.66
CA ASN A 253 -2.24 -12.58 9.12
C ASN A 253 -2.03 -13.24 10.49
N GLN A 254 -2.91 -13.00 11.46
CA GLN A 254 -2.83 -13.58 12.81
C GLN A 254 -2.92 -15.10 12.78
N ASN A 255 -3.86 -15.63 12.00
CA ASN A 255 -4.07 -17.06 11.84
C ASN A 255 -3.17 -17.71 10.77
N GLN A 256 -2.23 -16.93 10.21
CA GLN A 256 -1.28 -17.39 9.19
C GLN A 256 -1.95 -18.15 8.03
N VAL A 257 -3.12 -17.70 7.58
CA VAL A 257 -3.83 -18.32 6.46
C VAL A 257 -3.15 -17.96 5.14
N ARG A 258 -3.08 -18.93 4.23
CA ARG A 258 -2.50 -18.71 2.89
C ARG A 258 -3.50 -17.97 1.99
N ALA A 259 -3.57 -16.66 2.17
CA ALA A 259 -4.38 -15.76 1.36
C ALA A 259 -3.76 -14.37 1.30
N VAL A 260 -3.76 -13.72 0.13
CA VAL A 260 -3.21 -12.36 -0.06
C VAL A 260 -4.34 -11.34 -0.04
N ILE A 261 -4.49 -10.63 1.07
CA ILE A 261 -5.52 -9.58 1.23
C ILE A 261 -4.90 -8.21 0.95
N SER A 262 -4.78 -7.87 -0.31
CA SER A 262 -4.08 -6.67 -0.78
C SER A 262 -5.04 -5.48 -1.01
N PRO A 263 -4.53 -4.24 -1.13
CA PRO A 263 -5.32 -3.08 -1.56
C PRO A 263 -6.02 -3.29 -2.92
N ARG A 264 -5.45 -4.11 -3.81
CA ARG A 264 -6.10 -4.51 -5.08
C ARG A 264 -7.40 -5.27 -4.84
N MET A 265 -7.47 -6.11 -3.80
CA MET A 265 -8.71 -6.78 -3.40
C MET A 265 -9.74 -5.76 -2.92
N THR A 266 -9.35 -4.80 -2.07
CA THR A 266 -10.22 -3.70 -1.64
C THR A 266 -10.85 -2.99 -2.83
N MET A 267 -10.04 -2.62 -3.83
CA MET A 267 -10.52 -1.94 -5.03
C MET A 267 -11.46 -2.81 -5.86
N ARG A 268 -11.21 -4.12 -5.98
CA ARG A 268 -12.11 -5.06 -6.67
C ARG A 268 -13.48 -5.13 -5.99
N CYS A 269 -13.50 -5.20 -4.66
CA CYS A 269 -14.76 -5.20 -3.90
C CYS A 269 -15.53 -3.89 -4.12
N LEU A 270 -14.85 -2.74 -4.06
CA LEU A 270 -15.45 -1.43 -4.27
C LEU A 270 -16.04 -1.29 -5.68
N VAL A 271 -15.32 -1.68 -6.71
CA VAL A 271 -15.78 -1.65 -8.10
C VAL A 271 -16.96 -2.60 -8.30
N ALA A 272 -16.87 -3.84 -7.81
CA ALA A 272 -17.96 -4.81 -7.95
C ALA A 272 -19.23 -4.35 -7.23
N TYR A 273 -19.12 -3.75 -6.05
CA TYR A 273 -20.25 -3.16 -5.34
C TYR A 273 -20.84 -1.93 -6.06
N GLN A 274 -19.98 -1.08 -6.62
CA GLN A 274 -20.40 0.15 -7.31
C GLN A 274 -21.28 -0.12 -8.54
N ILE A 275 -21.04 -1.25 -9.24
CA ILE A 275 -21.82 -1.66 -10.42
C ILE A 275 -23.13 -2.38 -10.06
N GLY A 276 -23.48 -2.53 -8.76
CA GLY A 276 -24.80 -2.96 -8.31
C GLY A 276 -24.89 -4.39 -7.77
N ASN A 277 -23.77 -5.09 -7.58
CA ASN A 277 -23.78 -6.40 -6.90
C ASN A 277 -24.12 -6.25 -5.41
N THR A 278 -24.71 -7.29 -4.82
CA THR A 278 -24.95 -7.34 -3.38
C THR A 278 -23.62 -7.50 -2.60
N VAL A 279 -23.63 -7.25 -1.31
CA VAL A 279 -22.43 -7.43 -0.47
C VAL A 279 -22.00 -8.89 -0.49
N GLU A 280 -22.93 -9.80 -0.40
CA GLU A 280 -22.74 -11.24 -0.41
C GLU A 280 -22.10 -11.70 -1.73
N ASP A 281 -22.62 -11.23 -2.89
CA ASP A 281 -22.03 -11.55 -4.19
C ASP A 281 -20.59 -11.04 -4.32
N VAL A 282 -20.34 -9.82 -3.85
CA VAL A 282 -18.98 -9.24 -3.87
C VAL A 282 -18.02 -10.05 -3.01
N VAL A 283 -18.43 -10.48 -1.83
CA VAL A 283 -17.63 -11.34 -0.95
C VAL A 283 -17.32 -12.67 -1.65
N ASP A 284 -18.32 -13.28 -2.25
CA ASP A 284 -18.18 -14.59 -2.91
C ASP A 284 -17.31 -14.50 -4.19
N MET A 285 -17.40 -13.42 -4.95
CA MET A 285 -16.62 -13.24 -6.18
C MET A 285 -15.20 -12.74 -5.93
N CYS A 286 -15.02 -11.78 -5.02
CA CYS A 286 -13.75 -11.07 -4.90
C CYS A 286 -12.84 -11.62 -3.80
N ILE A 287 -13.41 -12.20 -2.74
CA ILE A 287 -12.68 -12.59 -1.52
C ILE A 287 -12.59 -14.11 -1.37
N MET A 288 -13.73 -14.81 -1.40
CA MET A 288 -13.78 -16.23 -1.10
C MET A 288 -12.95 -17.15 -2.01
N PRO A 289 -12.67 -16.81 -3.30
CA PRO A 289 -11.76 -17.61 -4.12
C PRO A 289 -10.32 -17.70 -3.60
N GLN A 290 -9.87 -16.73 -2.77
CA GLN A 290 -8.52 -16.73 -2.19
C GLN A 290 -8.46 -17.43 -0.82
N ILE A 291 -9.59 -17.75 -0.23
CA ILE A 291 -9.67 -18.40 1.08
C ILE A 291 -9.72 -19.93 0.90
N PRO A 292 -8.93 -20.69 1.67
CA PRO A 292 -9.00 -22.16 1.66
C PRO A 292 -10.42 -22.67 1.92
N SER A 293 -10.81 -23.74 1.21
CA SER A 293 -12.19 -24.22 1.17
C SER A 293 -12.77 -24.57 2.54
N ASP A 294 -11.92 -25.12 3.42
CA ASP A 294 -12.28 -25.51 4.80
C ASP A 294 -12.51 -24.33 5.75
N LYS A 295 -12.16 -23.11 5.32
CA LYS A 295 -12.23 -21.89 6.14
C LYS A 295 -13.20 -20.85 5.60
N LYS A 296 -13.81 -21.07 4.43
CA LYS A 296 -14.63 -20.07 3.73
C LYS A 296 -15.76 -19.53 4.60
N ASP A 297 -16.52 -20.37 5.27
CA ASP A 297 -17.68 -19.96 6.06
C ASP A 297 -17.28 -19.03 7.22
N HIS A 298 -16.20 -19.37 7.92
CA HIS A 298 -15.65 -18.54 8.99
C HIS A 298 -15.24 -17.16 8.49
N TYR A 299 -14.40 -17.09 7.42
CA TYR A 299 -13.90 -15.83 6.90
C TYR A 299 -14.98 -15.01 6.17
N ARG A 300 -15.98 -15.68 5.56
CA ARG A 300 -17.17 -15.03 5.02
C ARG A 300 -17.93 -14.25 6.09
N LYS A 301 -18.15 -14.89 7.25
CA LYS A 301 -18.77 -14.22 8.41
C LYS A 301 -17.95 -13.01 8.88
N ILE A 302 -16.62 -13.14 9.03
CA ILE A 302 -15.75 -12.03 9.45
C ILE A 302 -15.89 -10.82 8.51
N VAL A 303 -15.92 -11.03 7.19
CA VAL A 303 -16.07 -9.96 6.21
C VAL A 303 -17.44 -9.30 6.32
N LEU A 304 -18.52 -10.07 6.38
CA LEU A 304 -19.88 -9.55 6.49
C LEU A 304 -20.07 -8.77 7.81
N ASP A 305 -19.61 -9.32 8.93
CA ASP A 305 -19.64 -8.64 10.23
C ASP A 305 -18.80 -7.34 10.20
N GLY A 306 -17.63 -7.37 9.56
CA GLY A 306 -16.81 -6.19 9.34
C GLY A 306 -17.52 -5.14 8.48
N PHE A 307 -18.21 -5.53 7.43
CA PHE A 307 -18.95 -4.61 6.55
C PHE A 307 -20.14 -3.99 7.29
N TYR A 308 -20.97 -4.79 7.94
CA TYR A 308 -22.17 -4.33 8.65
C TYR A 308 -21.88 -3.72 10.02
N GLY A 309 -20.63 -3.74 10.49
CA GLY A 309 -20.23 -3.16 11.78
C GLY A 309 -20.65 -4.00 12.99
N ARG A 310 -20.86 -5.32 12.78
CA ARG A 310 -21.19 -6.24 13.88
C ARG A 310 -19.91 -6.58 14.64
N SER A 311 -19.91 -6.40 15.97
CA SER A 311 -18.82 -6.86 16.84
C SER A 311 -18.95 -8.35 17.10
N GLU A 312 -17.82 -9.08 17.21
CA GLU A 312 -17.81 -10.49 17.62
C GLU A 312 -18.00 -10.69 19.12
N THR A 313 -17.91 -9.63 19.91
CA THR A 313 -18.36 -9.69 21.30
C THR A 313 -19.88 -9.72 21.26
N PRO A 314 -20.55 -10.85 21.55
CA PRO A 314 -21.93 -10.76 21.94
C PRO A 314 -21.94 -9.80 23.14
N GLU A 315 -22.70 -8.70 23.06
CA GLU A 315 -23.12 -8.04 24.27
C GLU A 315 -23.60 -9.16 25.19
N ILE A 316 -22.97 -9.28 26.34
CA ILE A 316 -23.50 -10.18 27.38
C ILE A 316 -24.81 -9.55 27.74
N ILE A 317 -25.88 -9.97 27.05
CA ILE A 317 -27.25 -9.57 27.35
C ILE A 317 -27.52 -10.20 28.70
N ASP A 318 -27.66 -9.37 29.72
CA ASP A 318 -28.07 -9.85 31.03
C ASP A 318 -29.35 -10.68 30.84
N PRO A 319 -29.36 -11.96 31.27
CA PRO A 319 -30.53 -12.81 31.11
C PRO A 319 -31.80 -12.23 31.74
N ALA A 320 -31.68 -11.18 32.59
CA ALA A 320 -32.76 -10.45 33.18
C ALA A 320 -33.38 -9.35 32.27
N ASP A 321 -32.77 -9.06 31.12
CA ASP A 321 -33.26 -8.03 30.19
C ASP A 321 -34.03 -8.69 29.01
N GLU A 322 -35.26 -9.14 29.31
CA GLU A 322 -36.16 -9.82 28.37
C GLU A 322 -36.51 -8.96 27.14
N ASP A 323 -36.55 -7.63 27.26
CA ASP A 323 -36.83 -6.72 26.15
C ASP A 323 -35.68 -6.62 25.15
N LEU A 324 -34.44 -6.69 25.63
CA LEU A 324 -33.25 -6.69 24.80
C LEU A 324 -33.07 -8.05 24.10
N LEU A 325 -33.34 -9.15 24.80
CA LEU A 325 -33.36 -10.50 24.24
C LEU A 325 -34.40 -10.66 23.12
N ARG A 326 -35.58 -10.08 23.32
CA ARG A 326 -36.64 -10.11 22.31
C ARG A 326 -36.27 -9.33 21.06
N LYS A 327 -35.73 -8.11 21.20
CA LYS A 327 -35.22 -7.29 20.09
C LYS A 327 -34.06 -7.98 19.33
N TYR A 328 -33.19 -8.67 20.07
CA TYR A 328 -32.11 -9.46 19.47
C TYR A 328 -32.66 -10.64 18.64
N HIS A 329 -33.63 -11.41 19.17
CA HIS A 329 -34.26 -12.52 18.44
C HIS A 329 -35.05 -12.05 17.21
N GLU A 330 -35.75 -10.93 17.29
CA GLU A 330 -36.42 -10.31 16.15
C GLU A 330 -35.41 -9.86 15.07
N SER A 331 -34.23 -9.38 15.48
CA SER A 331 -33.17 -8.96 14.54
C SER A 331 -32.51 -10.09 13.79
N ILE A 332 -32.51 -11.32 14.34
CA ILE A 332 -31.95 -12.53 13.73
C ILE A 332 -33.00 -13.46 13.12
N GLY A 333 -34.28 -13.02 13.08
CA GLY A 333 -35.37 -13.75 12.42
C GLY A 333 -35.83 -15.03 13.15
N LEU A 334 -35.55 -15.17 14.44
CA LEU A 334 -36.09 -16.21 15.30
C LEU A 334 -37.39 -15.69 15.95
N ALA A 335 -38.52 -16.20 15.47
CA ALA A 335 -39.79 -16.01 16.15
C ALA A 335 -39.88 -16.92 17.38
N PHE A 336 -40.36 -16.37 18.50
CA PHE A 336 -40.74 -17.14 19.67
C PHE A 336 -41.97 -17.99 19.37
#